data_f2db77268d88941665d85438b2329016
#
_entry.id   f2db77268d88941665d85438b2329016
#
_cell.length_a   1.000
_cell.length_b   1.000
_cell.length_c   1.000
_cell.angle_alpha   90.00
_cell.angle_beta   90.00
_cell.angle_gamma   90.00
#
_symmetry.space_group_name_H-M   'P 1'
#
loop_
_entity.id
_entity.type
_entity.pdbx_description
1 polymer ?
#
loop_
_entity_poly.entity_id
_entity_poly.type
_entity_poly.pdbx_seq_one_letter_code
_entity_poly.pdbx_strand_id
1 'polypeptide(L)'
;MTTIDPNAQPTQTFSWGAIKWFVTPDRTPGAAMTFGEVILLPGRGHERHNHPDAEEVLYVLSGEGEQMVADEAPFQVHAGDTIYVPTAVFHSTVNTGWEPLRLLAIYNPGGPERALATLPDFREIVPSRNPGWNLGEAE
;
A
#
# COMPACT_ATOMS: atom_id res chain seq x y z
N MET A 1 -12.89 -21.77 5.43
CA MET A 1 -12.67 -20.92 4.26
C MET A 1 -13.04 -19.49 4.61
N THR A 2 -12.24 -18.57 4.20
CA THR A 2 -12.41 -17.19 4.63
C THR A 2 -12.42 -16.27 3.44
N THR A 3 -13.52 -15.56 3.28
CA THR A 3 -13.59 -14.41 2.40
C THR A 3 -13.42 -13.16 3.22
N ILE A 4 -12.59 -12.24 2.76
CA ILE A 4 -12.33 -10.98 3.45
C ILE A 4 -13.07 -9.88 2.72
N ASP A 5 -14.05 -9.30 3.42
CA ASP A 5 -14.82 -8.19 2.89
C ASP A 5 -14.00 -6.90 3.06
N PRO A 6 -13.67 -6.20 1.96
CA PRO A 6 -12.92 -4.94 2.06
C PRO A 6 -13.67 -3.86 2.83
N ASN A 7 -15.00 -3.89 2.83
CA ASN A 7 -15.81 -2.92 3.58
C ASN A 7 -15.75 -3.14 5.09
N ALA A 8 -15.34 -4.32 5.52
CA ALA A 8 -15.16 -4.66 6.93
C ALA A 8 -13.74 -4.37 7.43
N GLN A 9 -12.83 -3.95 6.56
CA GLN A 9 -11.46 -3.65 6.93
C GLN A 9 -11.28 -2.15 7.18
N PRO A 10 -10.47 -1.77 8.19
CA PRO A 10 -10.13 -0.36 8.38
C PRO A 10 -9.37 0.21 7.19
N THR A 11 -9.50 1.51 6.99
CA THR A 11 -8.72 2.26 6.01
C THR A 11 -7.67 3.07 6.73
N GLN A 12 -6.41 2.90 6.35
CA GLN A 12 -5.32 3.75 6.81
C GLN A 12 -5.13 4.88 5.81
N THR A 13 -5.06 6.11 6.29
CA THR A 13 -4.87 7.29 5.43
C THR A 13 -3.59 8.02 5.76
N PHE A 14 -3.02 8.64 4.73
CA PHE A 14 -1.77 9.39 4.77
C PHE A 14 -1.90 10.61 3.85
N SER A 15 -0.96 11.52 3.90
CA SER A 15 -0.93 12.68 3.01
C SER A 15 -0.84 12.31 1.53
N TRP A 16 -0.32 11.14 1.22
CA TRP A 16 -0.15 10.66 -0.16
C TRP A 16 -1.27 9.74 -0.66
N GLY A 17 -2.16 9.28 0.22
CA GLY A 17 -3.25 8.38 -0.18
C GLY A 17 -3.79 7.51 0.94
N ALA A 18 -4.10 6.27 0.61
CA ALA A 18 -4.74 5.34 1.54
C ALA A 18 -4.30 3.90 1.32
N ILE A 19 -4.43 3.09 2.36
CA ILE A 19 -4.18 1.64 2.30
C ILE A 19 -5.30 0.90 3.02
N LYS A 20 -5.72 -0.23 2.44
CA LYS A 20 -6.47 -1.27 3.15
C LYS A 20 -5.64 -2.54 3.17
N TRP A 21 -5.33 -3.03 4.35
CA TRP A 21 -4.71 -4.34 4.53
C TRP A 21 -5.80 -5.40 4.66
N PHE A 22 -5.79 -6.36 3.77
CA PHE A 22 -6.76 -7.46 3.76
C PHE A 22 -6.28 -8.66 4.57
N VAL A 23 -4.99 -8.96 4.48
CA VAL A 23 -4.35 -10.04 5.22
C VAL A 23 -3.13 -9.49 5.93
N THR A 24 -3.05 -9.70 7.23
CA THR A 24 -1.85 -9.38 8.02
C THR A 24 -1.61 -10.46 9.06
N PRO A 25 -0.37 -10.69 9.48
CA PRO A 25 -0.10 -11.61 10.58
C PRO A 25 -0.83 -11.25 11.86
N ASP A 26 -1.04 -9.96 12.13
CA ASP A 26 -1.65 -9.49 13.37
C ASP A 26 -3.18 -9.73 13.43
N ARG A 27 -3.85 -9.75 12.28
CA ARG A 27 -5.33 -9.85 12.23
C ARG A 27 -5.87 -11.10 11.57
N THR A 28 -5.05 -11.77 10.77
CA THR A 28 -5.47 -12.96 10.05
C THR A 28 -4.79 -14.19 10.68
N PRO A 29 -5.52 -15.02 11.43
CA PRO A 29 -4.93 -16.15 12.12
C PRO A 29 -4.14 -17.06 11.16
N GLY A 30 -2.88 -17.33 11.50
CA GLY A 30 -2.00 -18.21 10.72
C GLY A 30 -1.36 -17.60 9.50
N ALA A 31 -1.66 -16.33 9.20
CA ALA A 31 -1.05 -15.68 8.02
C ALA A 31 0.42 -15.35 8.27
N ALA A 32 1.27 -15.71 7.30
CA ALA A 32 2.69 -15.37 7.30
C ALA A 32 3.04 -14.16 6.43
N MET A 33 2.11 -13.72 5.60
CA MET A 33 2.28 -12.61 4.66
C MET A 33 1.36 -11.45 4.99
N THR A 34 1.66 -10.31 4.41
CA THR A 34 0.77 -9.15 4.38
C THR A 34 0.32 -8.90 2.95
N PHE A 35 -0.96 -8.65 2.76
CA PHE A 35 -1.55 -8.35 1.46
C PHE A 35 -2.57 -7.22 1.60
N GLY A 36 -2.48 -6.24 0.71
CA GLY A 36 -3.41 -5.13 0.71
C GLY A 36 -3.42 -4.32 -0.58
N GLU A 37 -4.27 -3.30 -0.59
CA GLU A 37 -4.36 -2.36 -1.69
C GLU A 37 -3.90 -0.99 -1.23
N VAL A 38 -3.03 -0.39 -2.04
CA VAL A 38 -2.48 0.95 -1.86
C VAL A 38 -3.05 1.87 -2.93
N ILE A 39 -3.49 3.05 -2.52
CA ILE A 39 -3.95 4.10 -3.43
C ILE A 39 -3.06 5.31 -3.23
N LEU A 40 -2.37 5.73 -4.30
CA LEU A 40 -1.57 6.95 -4.33
C LEU A 40 -2.33 8.04 -5.08
N LEU A 41 -2.49 9.18 -4.46
CA LEU A 41 -3.11 10.35 -5.09
C LEU A 41 -2.22 10.92 -6.20
N PRO A 42 -2.78 11.60 -7.21
CA PRO A 42 -1.99 12.21 -8.28
C PRO A 42 -0.88 13.12 -7.75
N GLY A 43 0.32 12.95 -8.27
CA GLY A 43 1.50 13.70 -7.87
C GLY A 43 2.10 13.30 -6.52
N ARG A 44 1.55 12.28 -5.87
CA ARG A 44 1.98 11.83 -4.55
C ARG A 44 2.64 10.45 -4.64
N GLY A 45 3.38 10.12 -3.61
CA GLY A 45 4.03 8.83 -3.51
C GLY A 45 4.66 8.62 -2.15
N HIS A 46 5.15 7.43 -1.96
CA HIS A 46 5.95 7.06 -0.80
C HIS A 46 7.36 7.66 -0.91
N GLU A 47 7.89 8.12 0.20
CA GLU A 47 9.31 8.40 0.29
C GLU A 47 10.13 7.12 0.07
N ARG A 48 11.36 7.30 -0.40
CA ARG A 48 12.30 6.19 -0.56
C ARG A 48 12.51 5.49 0.78
N HIS A 49 12.23 4.21 0.82
CA HIS A 49 12.29 3.38 2.04
C HIS A 49 12.66 1.94 1.69
N ASN A 50 12.90 1.13 2.70
CA ASN A 50 13.11 -0.30 2.55
C ASN A 50 12.34 -1.09 3.62
N HIS A 51 12.26 -2.39 3.40
CA HIS A 51 11.76 -3.36 4.38
C HIS A 51 12.90 -4.31 4.71
N PRO A 52 13.60 -4.11 5.84
CA PRO A 52 14.84 -4.83 6.13
C PRO A 52 14.72 -6.35 6.16
N ASP A 53 13.52 -6.85 6.49
CA ASP A 53 13.29 -8.28 6.72
C ASP A 53 12.29 -8.90 5.73
N ALA A 54 11.84 -8.16 4.73
CA ALA A 54 10.81 -8.64 3.82
C ALA A 54 11.08 -8.25 2.36
N GLU A 55 10.71 -9.15 1.46
CA GLU A 55 10.54 -8.83 0.05
C GLU A 55 9.15 -8.24 -0.18
N GLU A 56 8.97 -7.50 -1.26
CA GLU A 56 7.70 -6.91 -1.65
C GLU A 56 7.39 -7.18 -3.11
N VAL A 57 6.12 -7.46 -3.38
CA VAL A 57 5.59 -7.49 -4.74
C VAL A 57 4.52 -6.42 -4.83
N LEU A 58 4.61 -5.58 -5.85
CA LEU A 58 3.60 -4.61 -6.22
C LEU A 58 2.98 -5.00 -7.56
N TYR A 59 1.67 -4.92 -7.66
CA TYR A 59 0.95 -5.15 -8.90
C TYR A 59 0.06 -3.93 -9.20
N VAL A 60 0.25 -3.32 -10.36
CA VAL A 60 -0.51 -2.13 -10.75
C VAL A 60 -1.89 -2.54 -11.26
N LEU A 61 -2.94 -2.12 -10.57
CA LEU A 61 -4.33 -2.34 -10.97
C LEU A 61 -4.80 -1.32 -11.99
N SER A 62 -4.51 -0.05 -11.72
CA SER A 62 -4.94 1.07 -12.58
C SER A 62 -4.09 2.31 -12.31
N GLY A 63 -4.07 3.21 -13.27
CA GLY A 63 -3.24 4.40 -13.22
C GLY A 63 -1.85 4.17 -13.79
N GLU A 64 -1.00 5.16 -13.62
CA GLU A 64 0.39 5.13 -14.07
C GLU A 64 1.30 5.79 -13.05
N GLY A 65 2.55 5.37 -13.03
CA GLY A 65 3.51 5.91 -12.08
C GLY A 65 4.94 5.72 -12.50
N GLU A 66 5.82 6.19 -11.63
CA GLU A 66 7.26 6.01 -11.74
C GLU A 66 7.75 5.22 -10.54
N GLN A 67 8.51 4.18 -10.82
CA GLN A 67 9.07 3.29 -9.81
C GLN A 67 10.58 3.44 -9.76
N MET A 68 11.12 3.44 -8.56
CA MET A 68 12.56 3.34 -8.32
C MET A 68 12.82 2.09 -7.48
N VAL A 69 13.81 1.30 -7.87
CA VAL A 69 14.29 0.12 -7.12
C VAL A 69 15.80 0.18 -7.08
N ALA A 70 16.38 0.10 -5.90
CA ALA A 70 17.82 0.22 -5.67
C ALA A 70 18.37 1.54 -6.24
N ASP A 71 19.53 1.51 -6.85
CA ASP A 71 20.17 2.67 -7.47
C ASP A 71 19.97 2.70 -8.99
N GLU A 72 19.02 1.91 -9.47
CA GLU A 72 18.68 1.88 -10.90
C GLU A 72 17.94 3.15 -11.32
N ALA A 73 17.99 3.45 -12.61
CA ALA A 73 17.22 4.56 -13.15
C ALA A 73 15.71 4.31 -12.97
N PRO A 74 14.94 5.32 -12.59
CA PRO A 74 13.49 5.19 -12.49
C PRO A 74 12.86 4.71 -13.78
N PHE A 75 11.78 3.93 -13.66
CA PHE A 75 11.07 3.39 -14.83
C PHE A 75 9.56 3.59 -14.68
N GLN A 76 8.88 3.70 -15.80
CA GLN A 76 7.44 3.86 -15.84
C GLN A 76 6.72 2.55 -15.58
N VAL A 77 5.61 2.62 -14.86
CA VAL A 77 4.73 1.48 -14.59
C VAL A 77 3.29 1.82 -14.96
N HIS A 78 2.57 0.82 -15.44
CA HIS A 78 1.20 0.92 -15.92
C HIS A 78 0.37 -0.26 -15.41
N ALA A 79 -0.92 -0.21 -15.63
CA ALA A 79 -1.82 -1.31 -15.27
C ALA A 79 -1.32 -2.66 -15.84
N GLY A 80 -1.25 -3.66 -14.98
CA GLY A 80 -0.76 -4.99 -15.31
C GLY A 80 0.72 -5.23 -15.03
N ASP A 81 1.50 -4.17 -14.77
CA ASP A 81 2.90 -4.32 -14.42
C ASP A 81 3.07 -4.88 -13.02
N THR A 82 4.03 -5.76 -12.87
CA THR A 82 4.44 -6.33 -11.58
C THR A 82 5.86 -5.85 -11.25
N ILE A 83 6.03 -5.35 -10.03
CA ILE A 83 7.31 -4.88 -9.54
C ILE A 83 7.74 -5.81 -8.42
N TYR A 84 8.96 -6.34 -8.52
CA TYR A 84 9.56 -7.12 -7.45
C TYR A 84 10.63 -6.29 -6.74
N VAL A 85 10.49 -6.17 -5.42
CA VAL A 85 11.46 -5.49 -4.56
C VAL A 85 12.11 -6.52 -3.65
N PRO A 86 13.41 -6.81 -3.84
CA PRO A 86 14.13 -7.74 -2.97
C PRO A 86 14.16 -7.26 -1.52
N THR A 87 14.36 -8.20 -0.60
CA THR A 87 14.52 -7.91 0.83
C THR A 87 15.57 -6.82 1.06
N ALA A 88 15.24 -5.83 1.90
CA ALA A 88 16.10 -4.73 2.31
C ALA A 88 16.46 -3.72 1.21
N VAL A 89 15.96 -3.87 0.01
CA VAL A 89 16.26 -2.94 -1.10
C VAL A 89 15.41 -1.68 -1.00
N PHE A 90 16.04 -0.53 -1.08
CA PHE A 90 15.35 0.76 -1.09
C PHE A 90 14.55 0.94 -2.38
N HIS A 91 13.36 1.49 -2.25
CA HIS A 91 12.43 1.69 -3.35
C HIS A 91 11.47 2.83 -3.07
N SER A 92 10.81 3.29 -4.12
CA SER A 92 9.73 4.27 -4.03
C SER A 92 8.82 4.19 -5.24
N THR A 93 7.55 4.55 -5.05
CA THR A 93 6.55 4.65 -6.12
C THR A 93 5.93 6.04 -6.07
N VAL A 94 5.84 6.70 -7.21
CA VAL A 94 5.20 8.02 -7.34
C VAL A 94 4.13 7.94 -8.42
N ASN A 95 2.96 8.47 -8.11
CA ASN A 95 1.89 8.62 -9.10
C ASN A 95 2.21 9.81 -10.00
N THR A 96 2.50 9.55 -11.27
CA THR A 96 2.80 10.56 -12.27
C THR A 96 1.62 10.90 -13.17
N GLY A 97 0.50 10.18 -12.98
CA GLY A 97 -0.74 10.42 -13.70
C GLY A 97 -1.65 11.43 -13.01
N TRP A 98 -2.80 11.67 -13.61
CA TRP A 98 -3.82 12.55 -13.04
C TRP A 98 -4.96 11.79 -12.35
N GLU A 99 -4.96 10.47 -12.45
CA GLU A 99 -5.87 9.56 -11.78
C GLU A 99 -5.17 8.93 -10.56
N PRO A 100 -5.92 8.41 -9.57
CA PRO A 100 -5.32 7.61 -8.51
C PRO A 100 -4.55 6.42 -9.09
N LEU A 101 -3.38 6.16 -8.54
CA LEU A 101 -2.61 4.95 -8.84
C LEU A 101 -2.98 3.88 -7.82
N ARG A 102 -3.54 2.78 -8.28
CA ARG A 102 -3.97 1.67 -7.43
C ARG A 102 -3.04 0.48 -7.59
N LEU A 103 -2.51 0.02 -6.47
CA LEU A 103 -1.53 -1.06 -6.41
C LEU A 103 -2.02 -2.13 -5.43
N LEU A 104 -1.77 -3.39 -5.76
CA LEU A 104 -1.74 -4.45 -4.75
C LEU A 104 -0.33 -4.56 -4.22
N ALA A 105 -0.20 -4.72 -2.90
CA ALA A 105 1.08 -4.87 -2.22
C ALA A 105 1.10 -6.15 -1.40
N ILE A 106 2.18 -6.91 -1.53
CA ILE A 106 2.43 -8.12 -0.77
C ILE A 106 3.79 -7.99 -0.09
N TYR A 107 3.82 -8.21 1.23
CA TYR A 107 5.06 -8.37 1.99
C TYR A 107 5.24 -9.83 2.39
N ASN A 108 6.42 -10.36 2.16
CA ASN A 108 6.77 -11.71 2.56
C ASN A 108 8.14 -11.73 3.28
N PRO A 109 8.20 -12.07 4.59
CA PRO A 109 7.05 -12.22 5.49
C PRO A 109 6.31 -10.91 5.73
N GLY A 110 5.11 -11.02 6.30
CA GLY A 110 4.34 -9.87 6.75
C GLY A 110 4.99 -9.20 7.95
N GLY A 111 4.55 -7.97 8.22
CA GLY A 111 5.02 -7.18 9.36
C GLY A 111 5.48 -5.77 9.03
N PRO A 112 6.02 -5.47 7.84
CA PRO A 112 6.46 -4.11 7.49
C PRO A 112 5.35 -3.05 7.59
N GLU A 113 4.09 -3.42 7.42
CA GLU A 113 2.94 -2.51 7.56
C GLU A 113 2.84 -1.86 8.94
N ARG A 114 3.41 -2.47 9.97
CA ARG A 114 3.39 -1.92 11.33
C ARG A 114 4.13 -0.59 11.42
N ALA A 115 5.16 -0.39 10.63
CA ALA A 115 5.93 0.85 10.62
C ALA A 115 5.11 2.06 10.16
N LEU A 116 4.10 1.85 9.34
CA LEU A 116 3.24 2.93 8.84
C LEU A 116 2.46 3.62 9.97
N ALA A 117 2.09 2.88 11.01
CA ALA A 117 1.38 3.45 12.16
C ALA A 117 2.23 4.44 12.98
N THR A 118 3.53 4.50 12.75
CA THR A 118 4.45 5.44 13.40
C THR A 118 4.59 6.76 12.65
N LEU A 119 4.06 6.85 11.44
CA LEU A 119 4.15 8.07 10.64
C LEU A 119 3.25 9.19 11.20
N PRO A 120 3.71 10.45 11.17
CA PRO A 120 2.97 11.55 11.81
C PRO A 120 1.61 11.83 11.16
N ASP A 121 1.43 11.51 9.90
CA ASP A 121 0.19 11.71 9.14
C ASP A 121 -0.71 10.48 9.11
N PHE A 122 -0.32 9.39 9.78
CA PHE A 122 -1.11 8.17 9.87
C PHE A 122 -2.45 8.43 10.58
N ARG A 123 -3.52 7.95 9.97
CA ARG A 123 -4.85 7.86 10.59
C ARG A 123 -5.48 6.54 10.20
N GLU A 124 -6.22 5.94 11.13
CA GLU A 124 -7.00 4.74 10.87
C GLU A 124 -8.49 5.05 10.98
N ILE A 125 -9.20 4.78 9.90
CA ILE A 125 -10.65 4.98 9.81
C ILE A 125 -11.30 3.61 9.98
N VAL A 126 -12.14 3.49 11.02
CA VAL A 126 -12.87 2.25 11.28
C VAL A 126 -13.88 1.96 10.17
N PRO A 127 -14.20 0.69 9.91
CA PRO A 127 -15.21 0.34 8.95
C PRO A 127 -16.54 0.98 9.29
N SER A 128 -17.20 1.57 8.31
CA SER A 128 -18.54 2.12 8.46
C SER A 128 -19.48 1.44 7.45
N ARG A 129 -20.79 1.63 7.66
CA ARG A 129 -21.79 1.10 6.74
C ARG A 129 -21.73 1.72 5.34
N ASN A 130 -21.19 2.90 5.25
CA ASN A 130 -20.87 3.52 3.98
C ASN A 130 -19.41 3.17 3.67
N PRO A 131 -19.14 2.52 2.52
CA PRO A 131 -17.77 2.29 2.11
C PRO A 131 -17.07 3.63 2.13
N GLY A 132 -16.13 3.74 3.01
CA GLY A 132 -15.75 5.03 3.50
C GLY A 132 -14.73 5.74 2.66
N TRP A 133 -15.20 6.29 1.65
CA TRP A 133 -14.56 7.46 1.08
C TRP A 133 -15.07 8.74 1.77
N ASN A 134 -15.52 8.63 2.99
CA ASN A 134 -15.88 9.75 3.84
C ASN A 134 -14.63 10.51 4.27
N LEU A 135 -13.98 11.11 3.30
CA LEU A 135 -12.81 11.95 3.49
C LEU A 135 -13.12 13.28 4.16
N GLY A 136 -14.20 13.40 4.86
CA GLY A 136 -14.61 14.66 5.43
C GLY A 136 -15.27 14.62 6.80
N GLU A 137 -15.51 13.45 7.32
CA GLU A 137 -16.03 13.36 8.68
C GLU A 137 -14.86 13.24 9.64
N ALA A 138 -14.43 14.41 10.12
CA ALA A 138 -13.58 14.48 11.29
C ALA A 138 -14.36 13.92 12.47
N GLU A 139 -13.83 12.95 13.11
CA GLU A 139 -14.28 12.46 14.39
C GLU A 139 -13.76 13.33 15.52
#